data_ad82b3909f8e692c9c738a0c1c6654f0
#
_entry.id   ad82b3909f8e692c9c738a0c1c6654f0
#
_cell.length_a   1.000
_cell.length_b   1.000
_cell.length_c   1.000
_cell.angle_alpha   90.00
_cell.angle_beta   90.00
_cell.angle_gamma   90.00
#
_symmetry.space_group_name_H-M   'P 1'
#
loop_
_entity.id
_entity.type
_entity.pdbx_description
1 polymer ?
#
loop_
_entity_poly.entity_id
_entity_poly.type
_entity_poly.pdbx_seq_one_letter_code
_entity_poly.pdbx_strand_id
1 'polypeptide(L)'
;MRTYLVVVDESPEAGIALRFAARRAVKTGGGVEILTLLPPQEFIAFGGVQATIEEEARLHAEGLVAAAAGALIEESGLRPAITVRDGDGPKVIREIIAANPDVAALVLGAAASGAPGPLVTHFAGADAGALPVPVMIIPGSLTREAIDRLS
;
A
#
# COMPACT_ATOMS: atom_id res chain seq x y z
N MET A 1 -15.89 -10.20 -3.62
CA MET A 1 -15.38 -9.92 -2.26
C MET A 1 -14.89 -8.48 -2.21
N ARG A 2 -15.16 -7.79 -1.14
CA ARG A 2 -14.68 -6.39 -1.00
C ARG A 2 -13.23 -6.39 -0.55
N THR A 3 -12.31 -5.95 -1.41
CA THR A 3 -10.87 -5.95 -1.13
C THR A 3 -10.36 -4.52 -1.02
N TYR A 4 -9.62 -4.25 0.05
CA TYR A 4 -8.96 -2.96 0.26
C TYR A 4 -7.50 -3.07 -0.20
N LEU A 5 -7.14 -2.30 -1.21
CA LEU A 5 -5.77 -2.26 -1.75
C LEU A 5 -4.97 -1.23 -0.94
N VAL A 6 -3.95 -1.67 -0.22
CA VAL A 6 -3.12 -0.81 0.63
C VAL A 6 -1.71 -0.77 0.09
N VAL A 7 -1.17 0.42 -0.10
CA VAL A 7 0.25 0.58 -0.47
C VAL A 7 1.08 0.64 0.81
N VAL A 8 2.03 -0.28 0.94
CA VAL A 8 2.87 -0.40 2.13
C VAL A 8 4.33 -0.15 1.76
N ASP A 9 4.94 0.81 2.42
CA ASP A 9 6.36 1.14 2.36
C ASP A 9 6.95 1.16 3.78
N GLU A 10 8.14 1.71 3.94
CA GLU A 10 8.79 1.79 5.25
C GLU A 10 8.30 2.94 6.13
N SER A 11 7.42 3.79 5.63
CA SER A 11 6.92 4.93 6.39
C SER A 11 6.02 4.49 7.55
N PRO A 12 5.99 5.25 8.65
CA PRO A 12 5.09 4.93 9.76
C PRO A 12 3.61 5.03 9.38
N GLU A 13 3.24 5.92 8.47
CA GLU A 13 1.85 6.05 7.99
C GLU A 13 1.38 4.84 7.20
N ALA A 14 2.28 4.07 6.60
CA ALA A 14 1.90 2.84 5.90
C ALA A 14 1.34 1.79 6.87
N GLY A 15 1.96 1.64 8.03
CA GLY A 15 1.45 0.74 9.08
C GLY A 15 0.09 1.18 9.61
N ILE A 16 -0.10 2.49 9.76
CA ILE A 16 -1.38 3.08 10.18
C ILE A 16 -2.47 2.78 9.14
N ALA A 17 -2.18 3.00 7.86
CA ALA A 17 -3.11 2.71 6.78
C ALA A 17 -3.46 1.22 6.69
N LEU A 18 -2.47 0.35 6.86
CA LEU A 18 -2.67 -1.10 6.83
C LEU A 18 -3.59 -1.55 7.97
N ARG A 19 -3.37 -1.05 9.18
CA ARG A 19 -4.24 -1.36 10.32
C ARG A 19 -5.68 -0.90 10.06
N PHE A 20 -5.85 0.31 9.54
CA PHE A 20 -7.18 0.82 9.19
C PHE A 20 -7.87 -0.11 8.18
N ALA A 21 -7.19 -0.47 7.11
CA ALA A 21 -7.74 -1.34 6.08
C ALA A 21 -8.09 -2.73 6.63
N ALA A 22 -7.24 -3.30 7.47
CA ALA A 22 -7.49 -4.60 8.08
C ALA A 22 -8.73 -4.58 8.98
N ARG A 23 -8.87 -3.56 9.82
CA ARG A 23 -10.03 -3.40 10.69
C ARG A 23 -11.31 -3.19 9.87
N ARG A 24 -11.22 -2.37 8.83
CA ARG A 24 -12.35 -2.16 7.92
C ARG A 24 -12.75 -3.45 7.22
N ALA A 25 -11.79 -4.23 6.75
CA ALA A 25 -12.05 -5.51 6.10
C ALA A 25 -12.75 -6.49 7.04
N VAL A 26 -12.31 -6.58 8.30
CA VAL A 26 -12.99 -7.41 9.30
C VAL A 26 -14.44 -6.99 9.47
N LYS A 27 -14.70 -5.69 9.59
CA LYS A 27 -16.06 -5.16 9.82
C LYS A 27 -16.98 -5.32 8.62
N THR A 28 -16.42 -5.38 7.41
CA THR A 28 -17.22 -5.47 6.17
C THR A 28 -17.22 -6.86 5.55
N GLY A 29 -16.57 -7.84 6.18
CA GLY A 29 -16.46 -9.18 5.63
C GLY A 29 -15.59 -9.25 4.37
N GLY A 30 -14.66 -8.32 4.24
CA GLY A 30 -13.77 -8.20 3.08
C GLY A 30 -12.37 -8.74 3.32
N GLY A 31 -11.47 -8.37 2.41
CA GLY A 31 -10.06 -8.75 2.47
C GLY A 31 -9.13 -7.56 2.22
N VAL A 32 -7.84 -7.84 2.30
CA VAL A 32 -6.79 -6.84 2.09
C VAL A 32 -5.81 -7.35 1.04
N GLU A 33 -5.42 -6.50 0.11
CA GLU A 33 -4.29 -6.72 -0.77
C GLU A 33 -3.21 -5.70 -0.42
N ILE A 34 -2.01 -6.20 -0.12
CA ILE A 34 -0.85 -5.36 0.17
C ILE A 34 -0.04 -5.19 -1.10
N LEU A 35 0.16 -3.95 -1.50
CA LEU A 35 1.03 -3.60 -2.62
C LEU A 35 2.27 -2.90 -2.09
N THR A 36 3.43 -3.41 -2.45
CA THR A 36 4.71 -2.72 -2.24
C THR A 36 5.33 -2.39 -3.58
N LEU A 37 5.66 -1.12 -3.75
CA LEU A 37 6.31 -0.62 -4.96
C LEU A 37 7.81 -0.59 -4.74
N LEU A 38 8.55 -1.21 -5.66
CA LEU A 38 10.00 -1.12 -5.67
C LEU A 38 10.41 0.30 -6.07
N PRO A 39 11.43 0.89 -5.43
CA PRO A 39 11.91 2.19 -5.85
C PRO A 39 12.44 2.13 -7.28
N PRO A 40 12.29 3.23 -8.06
CA PRO A 40 12.85 3.27 -9.39
C PRO A 40 14.37 3.07 -9.32
N GLN A 41 14.89 2.12 -10.11
CA GLN A 41 16.30 1.85 -10.17
C GLN A 41 16.93 2.77 -11.22
N GLU A 42 17.93 3.57 -10.81
CA GLU A 42 18.71 4.36 -11.75
C GLU A 42 19.53 3.43 -12.60
N PHE A 43 19.60 3.72 -13.91
CA PHE A 43 20.42 2.95 -14.82
C PHE A 43 21.90 3.18 -14.48
N ILE A 44 22.57 2.13 -14.00
CA ILE A 44 23.99 2.11 -13.75
C ILE A 44 24.62 1.25 -14.85
N ALA A 45 25.62 1.81 -15.56
CA ALA A 45 26.21 1.17 -16.73
C ALA A 45 27.02 -0.12 -16.44
N PHE A 46 27.07 -0.56 -15.20
CA PHE A 46 27.78 -1.79 -14.79
C PHE A 46 26.75 -2.89 -14.48
N GLY A 47 26.47 -3.75 -15.46
CA GLY A 47 25.39 -4.72 -15.40
C GLY A 47 25.36 -5.62 -14.17
N GLY A 48 26.54 -6.06 -13.66
CA GLY A 48 26.61 -6.90 -12.47
C GLY A 48 26.20 -6.15 -11.19
N VAL A 49 26.57 -4.88 -11.07
CA VAL A 49 26.21 -4.03 -9.92
C VAL A 49 24.72 -3.71 -9.94
N GLN A 50 24.17 -3.42 -11.12
CA GLN A 50 22.75 -3.14 -11.29
C GLN A 50 21.90 -4.34 -10.87
N ALA A 51 22.25 -5.54 -11.31
CA ALA A 51 21.52 -6.75 -10.95
C ALA A 51 21.53 -7.01 -9.45
N THR A 52 22.65 -6.75 -8.78
CA THR A 52 22.77 -6.92 -7.32
C THR A 52 21.88 -5.91 -6.57
N ILE A 53 21.87 -4.65 -7.02
CA ILE A 53 21.05 -3.60 -6.43
C ILE A 53 19.57 -3.94 -6.58
N GLU A 54 19.14 -4.39 -7.75
CA GLU A 54 17.76 -4.79 -8.01
C GLU A 54 17.34 -5.97 -7.14
N GLU A 55 18.21 -6.97 -6.99
CA GLU A 55 17.94 -8.12 -6.14
C GLU A 55 17.83 -7.72 -4.67
N GLU A 56 18.75 -6.88 -4.19
CA GLU A 56 18.69 -6.37 -2.81
C GLU A 56 17.41 -5.58 -2.54
N ALA A 57 17.01 -4.73 -3.48
CA ALA A 57 15.77 -3.96 -3.36
C ALA A 57 14.54 -4.88 -3.31
N ARG A 58 14.53 -5.92 -4.13
CA ARG A 58 13.43 -6.90 -4.13
C ARG A 58 13.37 -7.69 -2.84
N LEU A 59 14.51 -8.18 -2.35
CA LEU A 59 14.58 -8.91 -1.09
C LEU A 59 14.14 -8.04 0.09
N HIS A 60 14.54 -6.76 0.07
CA HIS A 60 14.11 -5.81 1.08
C HIS A 60 12.59 -5.59 1.05
N ALA A 61 12.02 -5.42 -0.13
CA ALA A 61 10.58 -5.27 -0.30
C ALA A 61 9.81 -6.52 0.14
N GLU A 62 10.31 -7.71 -0.20
CA GLU A 62 9.72 -8.97 0.23
C GLU A 62 9.74 -9.13 1.75
N GLY A 63 10.83 -8.72 2.40
CA GLY A 63 10.93 -8.71 3.86
C GLY A 63 9.94 -7.76 4.52
N LEU A 64 9.79 -6.56 3.95
CA LEU A 64 8.83 -5.56 4.41
C LEU A 64 7.39 -6.08 4.30
N VAL A 65 7.05 -6.65 3.17
CA VAL A 65 5.71 -7.22 2.92
C VAL A 65 5.44 -8.41 3.83
N ALA A 66 6.42 -9.28 4.04
CA ALA A 66 6.28 -10.43 4.93
C ALA A 66 6.00 -10.00 6.36
N ALA A 67 6.71 -8.97 6.85
CA ALA A 67 6.49 -8.41 8.18
C ALA A 67 5.08 -7.78 8.29
N ALA A 68 4.67 -7.03 7.28
CA ALA A 68 3.34 -6.40 7.25
C ALA A 68 2.23 -7.45 7.22
N ALA A 69 2.37 -8.48 6.39
CA ALA A 69 1.41 -9.57 6.30
C ALA A 69 1.32 -10.36 7.60
N GLY A 70 2.46 -10.64 8.24
CA GLY A 70 2.50 -11.32 9.52
C GLY A 70 1.77 -10.56 10.61
N ALA A 71 1.99 -9.26 10.72
CA ALA A 71 1.30 -8.40 11.67
C ALA A 71 -0.21 -8.37 11.41
N LEU A 72 -0.62 -8.29 10.15
CA LEU A 72 -2.02 -8.28 9.78
C LEU A 72 -2.72 -9.59 10.14
N ILE A 73 -2.09 -10.73 9.84
CA ILE A 73 -2.62 -12.04 10.19
C ILE A 73 -2.77 -12.18 11.71
N GLU A 74 -1.75 -11.79 12.46
CA GLU A 74 -1.72 -11.89 13.92
C GLU A 74 -2.81 -11.03 14.56
N GLU A 75 -2.99 -9.80 14.09
CA GLU A 75 -3.95 -8.86 14.68
C GLU A 75 -5.39 -9.07 14.22
N SER A 76 -5.61 -9.53 12.98
CA SER A 76 -6.95 -9.57 12.38
C SER A 76 -7.42 -10.97 11.97
N GLY A 77 -6.52 -11.94 11.86
CA GLY A 77 -6.81 -13.25 11.32
C GLY A 77 -6.96 -13.29 9.79
N LEU A 78 -6.89 -12.15 9.12
CA LEU A 78 -7.00 -12.06 7.67
C LEU A 78 -5.68 -12.46 7.01
N ARG A 79 -5.75 -13.21 5.92
CA ARG A 79 -4.60 -13.53 5.07
C ARG A 79 -4.62 -12.61 3.86
N PRO A 80 -3.69 -11.63 3.79
CA PRO A 80 -3.70 -10.69 2.68
C PRO A 80 -3.18 -11.32 1.39
N ALA A 81 -3.67 -10.85 0.26
CA ALA A 81 -2.96 -11.01 -1.00
C ALA A 81 -1.75 -10.06 -0.99
N ILE A 82 -0.67 -10.47 -1.62
CA ILE A 82 0.58 -9.72 -1.62
C ILE A 82 1.05 -9.51 -3.05
N THR A 83 1.36 -8.27 -3.38
CA THR A 83 1.88 -7.90 -4.69
C THR A 83 3.09 -6.99 -4.53
N VAL A 84 4.19 -7.36 -5.14
CA VAL A 84 5.41 -6.54 -5.22
C VAL A 84 5.61 -6.18 -6.68
N ARG A 85 5.60 -4.91 -7.00
CA ARG A 85 5.71 -4.40 -8.37
C ARG A 85 6.77 -3.31 -8.45
N ASP A 86 7.38 -3.19 -9.62
CA ASP A 86 8.23 -2.07 -10.00
C ASP A 86 7.51 -1.19 -11.03
N GLY A 87 8.06 -0.03 -11.31
CA GLY A 87 7.54 0.91 -12.30
C GLY A 87 6.87 2.13 -11.69
N ASP A 88 6.11 2.83 -12.50
CA ASP A 88 5.42 4.04 -12.10
C ASP A 88 4.27 3.70 -11.14
N GLY A 89 4.32 4.24 -9.93
CA GLY A 89 3.36 3.91 -8.88
C GLY A 89 1.90 4.09 -9.28
N PRO A 90 1.49 5.28 -9.74
CA PRO A 90 0.11 5.49 -10.18
C PRO A 90 -0.33 4.55 -11.31
N LYS A 91 0.53 4.28 -12.26
CA LYS A 91 0.23 3.36 -13.36
C LYS A 91 0.02 1.93 -12.86
N VAL A 92 0.92 1.45 -11.99
CA VAL A 92 0.81 0.10 -11.40
C VAL A 92 -0.49 -0.03 -10.61
N ILE A 93 -0.83 0.96 -9.81
CA ILE A 93 -2.07 0.96 -9.02
C ILE A 93 -3.28 0.89 -9.93
N ARG A 94 -3.34 1.67 -11.00
CA ARG A 94 -4.44 1.62 -11.95
C ARG A 94 -4.54 0.26 -12.64
N GLU A 95 -3.41 -0.36 -12.99
CA GLU A 95 -3.39 -1.70 -13.59
C GLU A 95 -3.96 -2.76 -12.64
N ILE A 96 -3.58 -2.71 -11.37
CA ILE A 96 -4.07 -3.66 -10.36
C ILE A 96 -5.58 -3.50 -10.16
N ILE A 97 -6.06 -2.28 -10.05
CA ILE A 97 -7.49 -1.99 -9.89
C ILE A 97 -8.28 -2.47 -11.11
N ALA A 98 -7.75 -2.23 -12.31
CA ALA A 98 -8.40 -2.67 -13.55
C ALA A 98 -8.46 -4.20 -13.66
N ALA A 99 -7.44 -4.90 -13.15
CA ALA A 99 -7.36 -6.34 -13.23
C ALA A 99 -8.15 -7.07 -12.14
N ASN A 100 -8.51 -6.38 -11.05
CA ASN A 100 -9.20 -7.01 -9.93
C ASN A 100 -10.51 -6.26 -9.61
N PRO A 101 -11.66 -6.77 -10.08
CA PRO A 101 -12.95 -6.12 -9.84
C PRO A 101 -13.40 -6.16 -8.38
N ASP A 102 -12.76 -6.95 -7.54
CA ASP A 102 -13.05 -7.00 -6.11
C ASP A 102 -12.48 -5.82 -5.33
N VAL A 103 -11.53 -5.06 -5.90
CA VAL A 103 -10.97 -3.89 -5.21
C VAL A 103 -12.08 -2.85 -5.01
N ALA A 104 -12.35 -2.54 -3.75
CA ALA A 104 -13.41 -1.63 -3.34
C ALA A 104 -12.88 -0.23 -2.99
N ALA A 105 -11.61 -0.12 -2.64
CA ALA A 105 -10.99 1.15 -2.30
C ALA A 105 -9.47 1.04 -2.39
N LEU A 106 -8.84 2.16 -2.72
CA LEU A 106 -7.40 2.36 -2.58
C LEU A 106 -7.14 3.03 -1.23
N VAL A 107 -6.30 2.44 -0.39
CA VAL A 107 -6.01 2.96 0.96
C VAL A 107 -4.56 3.43 1.01
N LEU A 108 -4.38 4.70 1.33
CA LEU A 108 -3.07 5.35 1.39
C LEU A 108 -2.85 6.00 2.74
N GLY A 109 -1.65 5.88 3.30
CA GLY A 109 -1.27 6.63 4.48
C GLY A 109 -0.72 8.00 4.10
N ALA A 110 -1.12 9.02 4.84
CA ALA A 110 -0.59 10.37 4.68
C ALA A 110 0.37 10.70 5.83
N ALA A 111 1.53 11.24 5.52
CA ALA A 111 2.51 11.64 6.54
C ALA A 111 1.88 12.61 7.55
N ALA A 112 2.20 12.42 8.83
CA ALA A 112 1.62 13.20 9.93
C ALA A 112 2.02 14.68 9.88
N SER A 113 3.16 14.98 9.25
CA SER A 113 3.64 16.35 9.09
C SER A 113 4.39 16.48 7.77
N GLY A 114 4.44 17.70 7.22
CA GLY A 114 5.06 17.98 5.93
C GLY A 114 4.22 17.51 4.76
N ALA A 115 4.88 17.19 3.64
CA ALA A 115 4.18 16.68 2.45
C ALA A 115 3.56 15.31 2.75
N PRO A 116 2.33 15.06 2.30
CA PRO A 116 1.63 13.81 2.64
C PRO A 116 2.19 12.57 1.98
N GLY A 117 2.99 12.72 0.94
CA GLY A 117 3.53 11.65 0.14
C GLY A 117 3.10 11.75 -1.32
N PRO A 118 3.92 11.23 -2.26
CA PRO A 118 3.65 11.41 -3.70
C PRO A 118 2.37 10.72 -4.18
N LEU A 119 2.02 9.57 -3.65
CA LEU A 119 0.79 8.86 -4.04
C LEU A 119 -0.45 9.60 -3.53
N VAL A 120 -0.40 10.12 -2.31
CA VAL A 120 -1.51 10.93 -1.77
C VAL A 120 -1.70 12.17 -2.62
N THR A 121 -0.62 12.88 -2.94
CA THR A 121 -0.68 14.07 -3.77
C THR A 121 -1.28 13.76 -5.15
N HIS A 122 -0.88 12.66 -5.77
CA HIS A 122 -1.36 12.26 -7.07
C HIS A 122 -2.86 11.89 -7.05
N PHE A 123 -3.27 11.02 -6.14
CA PHE A 123 -4.63 10.48 -6.12
C PHE A 123 -5.65 11.39 -5.43
N ALA A 124 -5.21 12.38 -4.66
CA ALA A 124 -6.08 13.44 -4.17
C ALA A 124 -6.17 14.62 -5.15
N GLY A 125 -5.30 14.66 -6.17
CA GLY A 125 -5.23 15.72 -7.16
C GLY A 125 -5.65 15.23 -8.55
N ALA A 126 -4.66 15.00 -9.42
CA ALA A 126 -4.87 14.80 -10.86
C ALA A 126 -5.81 13.64 -11.21
N ASP A 127 -5.70 12.52 -10.51
CA ASP A 127 -6.49 11.31 -10.80
C ASP A 127 -7.68 11.09 -9.87
N ALA A 128 -7.94 12.00 -8.95
CA ALA A 128 -8.98 11.80 -7.93
C ALA A 128 -10.36 11.51 -8.53
N GLY A 129 -10.71 12.21 -9.58
CA GLY A 129 -12.03 12.09 -10.21
C GLY A 129 -12.14 10.98 -11.26
N ALA A 130 -11.03 10.37 -11.66
CA ALA A 130 -10.99 9.39 -12.74
C ALA A 130 -10.74 7.97 -12.29
N LEU A 131 -10.35 7.77 -11.02
CA LEU A 131 -10.12 6.44 -10.47
C LEU A 131 -11.46 5.70 -10.31
N PRO A 132 -11.54 4.41 -10.70
CA PRO A 132 -12.83 3.68 -10.65
C PRO A 132 -13.23 3.23 -9.25
N VAL A 133 -12.43 3.48 -8.24
CA VAL A 133 -12.73 3.17 -6.83
C VAL A 133 -12.42 4.39 -5.96
N PRO A 134 -13.04 4.53 -4.78
CA PRO A 134 -12.70 5.61 -3.87
C PRO A 134 -11.29 5.47 -3.31
N VAL A 135 -10.71 6.60 -2.93
CA VAL A 135 -9.42 6.67 -2.25
C VAL A 135 -9.69 7.00 -0.78
N MET A 136 -9.14 6.19 0.11
CA MET A 136 -9.18 6.44 1.54
C MET A 136 -7.80 6.91 1.98
N ILE A 137 -7.70 8.15 2.41
CA ILE A 137 -6.44 8.74 2.89
C ILE A 137 -6.45 8.71 4.41
N ILE A 138 -5.54 7.93 4.98
CA ILE A 138 -5.50 7.70 6.42
C ILE A 138 -4.41 8.58 7.03
N PRO A 139 -4.78 9.53 7.90
CA PRO A 139 -3.78 10.39 8.54
C PRO A 139 -2.78 9.58 9.38
N GLY A 140 -1.49 9.82 9.17
CA GLY A 140 -0.44 9.15 9.93
C GLY A 140 -0.40 9.52 11.41
N SER A 141 -1.16 10.55 11.82
CA SER A 141 -1.30 10.98 13.20
C SER A 141 -2.30 10.16 14.01
N LEU A 142 -3.07 9.28 13.37
CA LEU A 142 -4.10 8.51 14.08
C LEU A 142 -3.47 7.52 15.07
N THR A 143 -4.07 7.47 16.27
CA THR A 143 -3.72 6.47 17.28
C THR A 143 -4.39 5.13 16.96
N ARG A 144 -3.93 4.05 17.59
CA ARG A 144 -4.56 2.72 17.44
C ARG A 144 -6.03 2.76 17.86
N GLU A 145 -6.33 3.45 18.95
CA GLU A 145 -7.71 3.60 19.45
C GLU A 145 -8.58 4.34 18.44
N ALA A 146 -8.07 5.41 17.85
CA ALA A 146 -8.79 6.15 16.82
C ALA A 146 -9.05 5.30 15.57
N ILE A 147 -8.05 4.54 15.12
CA ILE A 147 -8.19 3.63 13.99
C ILE A 147 -9.29 2.61 14.26
N ASP A 148 -9.26 1.99 15.41
CA ASP A 148 -10.25 0.95 15.77
C ASP A 148 -11.66 1.51 15.86
N ARG A 149 -11.81 2.76 16.29
CA ARG A 149 -13.10 3.43 16.37
C ARG A 149 -13.62 3.88 15.00
N LEU A 150 -12.73 4.42 14.16
CA LEU A 150 -13.11 5.07 12.90
C LEU A 150 -13.19 4.12 11.69
N SER A 151 -12.55 2.99 11.77
CA SER A 151 -12.54 2.02 10.66
C SER A 151 -13.90 1.30 10.41
#